data_838177e42e1dc8b483d4d087424c27fc
#
_entry.id   838177e42e1dc8b483d4d087424c27fc
#
_cell.length_a   1.000
_cell.length_b   1.000
_cell.length_c   1.000
_cell.angle_alpha   90.00
_cell.angle_beta   90.00
_cell.angle_gamma   90.00
#
_symmetry.space_group_name_H-M   'P 1'
#
loop_
_entity.id
_entity.type
_entity.pdbx_description
1 polymer ?
#
loop_
_entity_poly.entity_id
_entity_poly.type
_entity_poly.pdbx_seq_one_letter_code
_entity_poly.pdbx_strand_id
1 'polypeptide(L)'
;MKTDKEYSDTIKREVEVDVDALLAAINEISESEGLDRTHMSMPAAQETLLNELTTVNKNIIVVLSAGSAIEMPWYPYVKGIVHGYLGGQAGASAMLNILTGKVNPSGKLNETYPIYYEDTPAYAYYPSKERSSEYRESLYVGYRYYTTVGKSTRFPFGYGLSYTTFEYKD
;
A
#
# COMPACT_ATOMS: atom_id res chain seq x y z
N MET A 1 -2.92 -33.09 0.95
CA MET A 1 -3.24 -31.69 0.69
C MET A 1 -4.30 -31.29 1.69
N LYS A 2 -4.02 -30.38 2.62
CA LYS A 2 -5.02 -29.92 3.60
C LYS A 2 -6.09 -29.11 2.87
N THR A 3 -7.34 -29.25 3.27
CA THR A 3 -8.44 -28.48 2.68
C THR A 3 -8.41 -27.04 3.14
N ASP A 4 -9.03 -26.12 2.41
CA ASP A 4 -9.10 -24.68 2.77
C ASP A 4 -9.68 -24.44 4.18
N LYS A 5 -10.53 -25.37 4.64
CA LYS A 5 -11.09 -25.35 5.98
C LYS A 5 -10.06 -25.72 7.04
N GLU A 6 -9.20 -26.73 6.79
CA GLU A 6 -8.10 -27.09 7.69
C GLU A 6 -7.03 -25.99 7.77
N TYR A 7 -6.79 -25.27 6.66
CA TYR A 7 -5.91 -24.10 6.65
C TYR A 7 -6.50 -22.95 7.47
N SER A 8 -7.79 -22.67 7.33
CA SER A 8 -8.50 -21.66 8.10
C SER A 8 -8.51 -21.97 9.60
N ASP A 9 -8.73 -23.23 9.97
CA ASP A 9 -8.76 -23.66 11.37
C ASP A 9 -7.35 -23.73 11.98
N THR A 10 -6.32 -23.97 11.19
CA THR A 10 -4.91 -23.89 11.63
C THR A 10 -4.51 -22.43 11.91
N ILE A 11 -4.88 -21.51 11.03
CA ILE A 11 -4.66 -20.06 11.24
C ILE A 11 -5.37 -19.60 12.52
N LYS A 12 -6.60 -20.03 12.77
CA LYS A 12 -7.33 -19.71 14.00
C LYS A 12 -6.71 -20.27 15.28
N ARG A 13 -5.97 -21.37 15.21
CA ARG A 13 -5.33 -22.00 16.37
C ARG A 13 -3.93 -21.50 16.67
N GLU A 14 -3.19 -21.05 15.65
CA GLU A 14 -1.81 -20.55 15.82
C GLU A 14 -1.75 -19.05 16.08
N VAL A 15 -2.83 -18.33 15.85
CA VAL A 15 -2.96 -16.89 16.12
C VAL A 15 -3.94 -16.73 17.28
N GLU A 16 -3.50 -17.07 18.49
CA GLU A 16 -4.04 -16.49 19.72
C GLU A 16 -3.56 -15.03 19.81
N VAL A 17 -3.74 -14.27 18.73
CA VAL A 17 -3.64 -12.82 18.69
C VAL A 17 -5.06 -12.34 18.95
N ASP A 18 -5.15 -11.45 19.90
CA ASP A 18 -6.35 -10.70 20.28
C ASP A 18 -7.34 -10.57 19.10
N VAL A 19 -8.44 -11.33 19.16
CA VAL A 19 -9.34 -11.67 18.03
C VAL A 19 -10.10 -10.44 17.48
N ASP A 20 -9.76 -9.24 17.92
CA ASP A 20 -10.33 -7.98 17.46
C ASP A 20 -9.61 -7.39 16.23
N ALA A 21 -8.51 -7.97 15.77
CA ALA A 21 -7.81 -7.49 14.58
C ALA A 21 -8.36 -8.15 13.31
N LEU A 22 -8.92 -7.36 12.41
CA LEU A 22 -9.37 -7.80 11.10
C LEU A 22 -8.29 -7.51 10.05
N LEU A 23 -7.93 -8.53 9.28
CA LEU A 23 -7.01 -8.44 8.16
C LEU A 23 -7.79 -8.31 6.85
N ALA A 24 -7.58 -7.23 6.12
CA ALA A 24 -8.10 -7.05 4.77
C ALA A 24 -6.96 -7.14 3.74
N ALA A 25 -7.06 -8.07 2.80
CA ALA A 25 -6.14 -8.17 1.67
C ALA A 25 -6.70 -7.37 0.50
N ILE A 26 -5.96 -6.35 0.09
CA ILE A 26 -6.33 -5.42 -0.97
C ILE A 26 -5.38 -5.64 -2.15
N ASN A 27 -5.93 -5.94 -3.31
CA ASN A 27 -5.18 -6.14 -4.54
C ASN A 27 -5.55 -5.05 -5.55
N GLU A 28 -4.54 -4.40 -6.10
CA GLU A 28 -4.70 -3.51 -7.24
C GLU A 28 -4.85 -4.38 -8.51
N ILE A 29 -5.97 -4.29 -9.18
CA ILE A 29 -6.26 -5.05 -10.40
C ILE A 29 -6.30 -4.20 -11.66
N SER A 30 -6.09 -2.89 -11.53
CA SER A 30 -6.05 -1.96 -12.67
C SER A 30 -4.68 -1.86 -13.33
N GLU A 31 -3.66 -2.53 -12.78
CA GLU A 31 -2.32 -2.52 -13.32
C GLU A 31 -2.20 -3.48 -14.51
N SER A 32 -1.65 -2.99 -15.62
CA SER A 32 -1.44 -3.76 -16.84
C SER A 32 -0.22 -3.23 -17.58
N GLU A 33 0.57 -4.14 -18.13
CA GLU A 33 1.63 -3.77 -19.08
C GLU A 33 1.01 -3.26 -20.37
N GLY A 34 1.42 -2.11 -20.85
CA GLY A 34 0.96 -1.52 -22.10
C GLY A 34 -0.33 -0.68 -22.04
N LEU A 35 -0.93 -0.55 -20.87
CA LEU A 35 -2.05 0.37 -20.64
C LEU A 35 -1.79 1.23 -19.42
N ASP A 36 -1.90 2.54 -19.60
CA ASP A 36 -1.73 3.49 -18.50
C ASP A 36 -2.94 3.49 -17.56
N ARG A 37 -2.70 3.62 -16.28
CA ARG A 37 -3.75 3.84 -15.29
C ARG A 37 -4.35 5.23 -15.47
N THR A 38 -5.67 5.30 -15.38
CA THR A 38 -6.41 6.57 -15.51
C THR A 38 -6.71 7.23 -14.16
N HIS A 39 -6.50 6.51 -13.07
CA HIS A 39 -6.70 6.97 -11.69
C HIS A 39 -5.82 6.16 -10.73
N MET A 40 -5.73 6.61 -9.49
CA MET A 40 -5.00 5.93 -8.42
C MET A 40 -5.91 5.28 -7.37
N SER A 41 -7.21 5.25 -7.62
CA SER A 41 -8.18 4.64 -6.72
C SER A 41 -8.12 3.11 -6.79
N MET A 42 -8.40 2.45 -5.67
CA MET A 42 -8.63 1.01 -5.64
C MET A 42 -9.94 0.64 -6.35
N PRO A 43 -10.13 -0.65 -6.69
CA PRO A 43 -11.42 -1.13 -7.16
C PRO A 43 -12.55 -0.79 -6.17
N ALA A 44 -13.65 -0.22 -6.67
CA ALA A 44 -14.75 0.29 -5.85
C ALA A 44 -15.34 -0.76 -4.87
N ALA A 45 -15.36 -2.03 -5.28
CA ALA A 45 -15.84 -3.12 -4.41
C ALA A 45 -14.95 -3.31 -3.18
N GLN A 46 -13.63 -3.15 -3.32
CA GLN A 46 -12.68 -3.27 -2.22
C GLN A 46 -12.77 -2.06 -1.29
N GLU A 47 -12.92 -0.85 -1.83
CA GLU A 47 -13.15 0.35 -1.03
C GLU A 47 -14.45 0.27 -0.23
N THR A 48 -15.53 -0.19 -0.86
CA THR A 48 -16.82 -0.38 -0.19
C THR A 48 -16.68 -1.39 0.94
N LEU A 49 -16.08 -2.54 0.68
CA LEU A 49 -15.84 -3.56 1.71
C LEU A 49 -15.07 -2.99 2.89
N LEU A 50 -13.97 -2.29 2.62
CA LEU A 50 -13.12 -1.73 3.68
C LEU A 50 -13.86 -0.66 4.48
N ASN A 51 -14.63 0.19 3.81
CA ASN A 51 -15.46 1.19 4.47
C ASN A 51 -16.48 0.53 5.41
N GLU A 52 -17.21 -0.49 4.96
CA GLU A 52 -18.16 -1.23 5.80
C GLU A 52 -17.47 -1.88 7.01
N LEU A 53 -16.30 -2.53 6.78
CA LEU A 53 -15.52 -3.14 7.85
C LEU A 53 -15.08 -2.12 8.91
N THR A 54 -14.72 -0.90 8.52
CA THR A 54 -14.31 0.16 9.46
C THR A 54 -15.46 0.67 10.34
N THR A 55 -16.70 0.42 9.97
CA THR A 55 -17.87 0.78 10.80
C THR A 55 -18.02 -0.17 11.99
N VAL A 56 -17.69 -1.45 11.81
CA VAL A 56 -17.94 -2.53 12.77
C VAL A 56 -16.69 -2.95 13.55
N ASN A 57 -15.49 -2.73 13.01
CA ASN A 57 -14.23 -3.06 13.68
C ASN A 57 -13.25 -1.87 13.60
N LYS A 58 -12.62 -1.54 14.72
CA LYS A 58 -11.63 -0.46 14.80
C LYS A 58 -10.18 -0.98 14.77
N ASN A 59 -9.99 -2.28 14.79
CA ASN A 59 -8.68 -2.94 14.78
C ASN A 59 -8.43 -3.62 13.42
N ILE A 60 -8.32 -2.82 12.36
CA ILE A 60 -8.10 -3.32 11.00
C ILE A 60 -6.63 -3.13 10.61
N ILE A 61 -6.02 -4.19 10.10
CA ILE A 61 -4.73 -4.16 9.41
C ILE A 61 -4.98 -4.46 7.95
N VAL A 62 -4.52 -3.60 7.06
CA VAL A 62 -4.63 -3.77 5.61
C VAL A 62 -3.33 -4.38 5.08
N VAL A 63 -3.43 -5.48 4.36
CA VAL A 63 -2.33 -6.01 3.54
C VAL A 63 -2.57 -5.58 2.11
N LEU A 64 -1.73 -4.66 1.66
CA LEU A 64 -1.83 -4.06 0.34
C LEU A 64 -0.89 -4.78 -0.64
N SER A 65 -1.44 -5.23 -1.76
CA SER A 65 -0.70 -5.73 -2.91
C SER A 65 -0.99 -4.82 -4.11
N ALA A 66 -0.06 -3.95 -4.39
CA ALA A 66 -0.13 -2.99 -5.49
C ALA A 66 1.29 -2.73 -6.00
N GLY A 67 1.47 -2.54 -7.31
CA GLY A 67 2.78 -2.29 -7.91
C GLY A 67 3.26 -0.85 -7.73
N SER A 68 2.33 0.08 -7.47
CA SER A 68 2.62 1.52 -7.33
C SER A 68 1.68 2.19 -6.33
N ALA A 69 1.85 3.49 -6.13
CA ALA A 69 1.04 4.28 -5.20
C ALA A 69 -0.45 4.26 -5.56
N ILE A 70 -1.28 4.20 -4.53
CA ILE A 70 -2.74 4.29 -4.60
C ILE A 70 -3.27 5.36 -3.65
N GLU A 71 -4.47 5.85 -3.93
CA GLU A 71 -5.21 6.67 -2.99
C GLU A 71 -5.74 5.83 -1.82
N MET A 72 -5.69 6.38 -0.62
CA MET A 72 -6.07 5.70 0.61
C MET A 72 -7.03 6.54 1.44
N PRO A 73 -8.29 6.76 0.97
CA PRO A 73 -9.26 7.56 1.74
C PRO A 73 -9.60 6.92 3.09
N TRP A 74 -9.49 5.62 3.20
CA TRP A 74 -9.71 4.80 4.39
C TRP A 74 -8.56 4.82 5.41
N TYR A 75 -7.42 5.40 5.07
CA TYR A 75 -6.21 5.42 5.92
C TYR A 75 -6.46 5.83 7.39
N PRO A 76 -7.29 6.85 7.70
CA PRO A 76 -7.50 7.25 9.10
C PRO A 76 -8.23 6.22 9.97
N TYR A 77 -8.84 5.22 9.35
CA TYR A 77 -9.71 4.26 10.01
C TYR A 77 -9.07 2.89 10.24
N VAL A 78 -7.82 2.70 9.83
CA VAL A 78 -7.07 1.45 9.99
C VAL A 78 -5.91 1.62 10.96
N LYS A 79 -5.49 0.53 11.60
CA LYS A 79 -4.42 0.53 12.61
C LYS A 79 -3.04 0.30 12.00
N GLY A 80 -2.97 -0.36 10.87
CA GLY A 80 -1.71 -0.65 10.20
C GLY A 80 -1.91 -1.00 8.73
N ILE A 81 -0.85 -0.78 7.97
CA ILE A 81 -0.77 -1.16 6.56
C ILE A 81 0.53 -1.92 6.36
N VAL A 82 0.44 -3.12 5.80
CA VAL A 82 1.58 -3.89 5.33
C VAL A 82 1.55 -3.88 3.81
N HIS A 83 2.49 -3.16 3.21
CA HIS A 83 2.55 -3.05 1.76
C HIS A 83 3.53 -4.07 1.19
N GLY A 84 2.99 -5.04 0.44
CA GLY A 84 3.75 -6.17 -0.09
C GLY A 84 4.21 -5.98 -1.53
N TYR A 85 3.82 -4.93 -2.21
CA TYR A 85 4.05 -4.76 -3.63
C TYR A 85 3.64 -6.02 -4.42
N LEU A 86 4.45 -6.47 -5.35
CA LEU A 86 4.27 -7.70 -6.13
C LEU A 86 5.18 -8.79 -5.56
N GLY A 87 4.69 -9.46 -4.52
CA GLY A 87 5.50 -10.32 -3.64
C GLY A 87 6.00 -11.65 -4.22
N GLY A 88 5.62 -11.99 -5.45
CA GLY A 88 6.02 -13.23 -6.09
C GLY A 88 5.58 -14.50 -5.35
N GLN A 89 6.24 -15.61 -5.61
CA GLN A 89 5.84 -16.94 -5.13
C GLN A 89 5.82 -17.07 -3.59
N ALA A 90 6.71 -16.40 -2.88
CA ALA A 90 6.80 -16.46 -1.41
C ALA A 90 6.10 -15.28 -0.71
N GLY A 91 5.42 -14.41 -1.45
CA GLY A 91 4.83 -13.16 -0.93
C GLY A 91 3.88 -13.37 0.25
N ALA A 92 2.95 -14.32 0.12
CA ALA A 92 1.98 -14.60 1.19
C ALA A 92 2.68 -15.05 2.50
N SER A 93 3.67 -15.94 2.40
CA SER A 93 4.44 -16.39 3.56
C SER A 93 5.26 -15.26 4.18
N ALA A 94 5.81 -14.37 3.37
CA ALA A 94 6.54 -13.20 3.84
C ALA A 94 5.62 -12.25 4.61
N MET A 95 4.43 -11.94 4.09
CA MET A 95 3.45 -11.11 4.77
C MET A 95 3.01 -11.71 6.10
N LEU A 96 2.74 -13.01 6.12
CA LEU A 96 2.37 -13.72 7.35
C LEU A 96 3.48 -13.65 8.42
N ASN A 97 4.74 -13.79 8.02
CA ASN A 97 5.86 -13.69 8.93
C ASN A 97 6.01 -12.27 9.53
N ILE A 98 5.73 -11.24 8.77
CA ILE A 98 5.65 -9.86 9.27
C ILE A 98 4.49 -9.74 10.27
N LEU A 99 3.28 -10.11 9.88
CA LEU A 99 2.08 -9.97 10.70
C LEU A 99 2.17 -10.72 12.04
N THR A 100 2.84 -11.87 12.05
CA THR A 100 3.04 -12.69 13.26
C THR A 100 4.27 -12.30 14.05
N GLY A 101 5.02 -11.29 13.65
CA GLY A 101 6.24 -10.85 14.34
C GLY A 101 7.43 -11.80 14.21
N LYS A 102 7.35 -12.82 13.35
CA LYS A 102 8.49 -13.73 13.08
C LYS A 102 9.63 -13.01 12.35
N VAL A 103 9.30 -12.00 11.57
CA VAL A 103 10.24 -11.15 10.85
C VAL A 103 9.94 -9.69 11.16
N ASN A 104 10.95 -8.94 11.51
CA ASN A 104 10.83 -7.50 11.73
C ASN A 104 10.76 -6.77 10.39
N PRO A 105 9.70 -5.99 10.10
CA PRO A 105 9.63 -5.21 8.88
C PRO A 105 10.72 -4.14 8.86
N SER A 106 11.44 -4.03 7.77
CA SER A 106 12.54 -3.06 7.60
C SER A 106 12.53 -2.38 6.22
N GLY A 107 11.62 -2.78 5.35
CA GLY A 107 11.44 -2.18 4.03
C GLY A 107 11.02 -0.71 4.12
N LYS A 108 11.44 0.07 3.12
CA LYS A 108 11.10 1.49 2.98
C LYS A 108 10.43 1.69 1.63
N LEU A 109 9.47 2.62 1.56
CA LEU A 109 8.81 2.96 0.31
C LEU A 109 9.83 3.51 -0.70
N ASN A 110 9.79 2.99 -1.91
CA ASN A 110 10.65 3.38 -3.01
C ASN A 110 10.07 4.53 -3.85
N GLU A 111 8.91 5.04 -3.46
CA GLU A 111 8.22 6.16 -4.08
C GLU A 111 7.47 7.01 -3.06
N THR A 112 7.10 8.23 -3.45
CA THR A 112 6.22 9.09 -2.66
C THR A 112 4.77 8.71 -2.94
N TYR A 113 3.97 8.54 -1.89
CA TYR A 113 2.53 8.33 -1.99
C TYR A 113 1.80 9.67 -1.90
N PRO A 114 1.24 10.20 -2.98
CA PRO A 114 0.41 11.41 -2.91
C PRO A 114 -0.87 11.14 -2.15
N ILE A 115 -1.58 12.19 -1.73
CA ILE A 115 -2.90 12.06 -1.11
C ILE A 115 -3.94 11.79 -2.19
N TYR A 116 -3.87 12.53 -3.30
CA TYR A 116 -4.77 12.43 -4.45
C TYR A 116 -3.98 12.30 -5.76
N TYR A 117 -4.58 11.75 -6.78
CA TYR A 117 -4.00 11.65 -8.12
C TYR A 117 -3.64 13.02 -8.68
N GLU A 118 -4.50 14.02 -8.44
CA GLU A 118 -4.29 15.41 -8.85
C GLU A 118 -3.05 16.06 -8.23
N ASP A 119 -2.51 15.47 -7.17
CA ASP A 119 -1.30 15.94 -6.51
C ASP A 119 -0.01 15.53 -7.23
N THR A 120 -0.12 14.65 -8.23
CA THR A 120 1.06 14.20 -8.98
C THR A 120 1.55 15.28 -9.94
N PRO A 121 2.88 15.46 -10.10
CA PRO A 121 3.42 16.52 -10.95
C PRO A 121 3.04 16.35 -12.43
N ALA A 122 2.74 15.14 -12.86
CA ALA A 122 2.37 14.82 -14.24
C ALA A 122 0.87 14.87 -14.53
N TYR A 123 0.01 15.06 -13.54
CA TYR A 123 -1.45 14.94 -13.66
C TYR A 123 -2.06 15.68 -14.87
N ALA A 124 -1.59 16.90 -15.13
CA ALA A 124 -2.18 17.74 -16.19
C ALA A 124 -1.85 17.27 -17.63
N TYR A 125 -0.85 16.39 -17.80
CA TYR A 125 -0.33 16.02 -19.12
C TYR A 125 -0.01 14.50 -19.26
N TYR A 126 -0.40 13.71 -18.29
CA TYR A 126 -0.31 12.24 -18.33
C TYR A 126 -1.73 11.62 -18.32
N PRO A 127 -2.00 10.58 -19.12
CA PRO A 127 -1.18 10.10 -20.22
C PRO A 127 -1.16 11.09 -21.39
N SER A 128 -0.11 11.03 -22.22
CA SER A 128 -0.02 11.90 -23.38
C SER A 128 -1.15 11.62 -24.37
N LYS A 129 -1.80 12.66 -24.86
CA LYS A 129 -2.87 12.59 -25.87
C LYS A 129 -2.37 12.81 -27.29
N GLU A 130 -1.11 13.19 -27.44
CA GLU A 130 -0.49 13.53 -28.69
C GLU A 130 0.67 12.57 -29.05
N ARG A 131 1.26 12.75 -30.23
CA ARG A 131 2.39 11.92 -30.68
C ARG A 131 3.68 12.19 -29.90
N SER A 132 3.77 13.32 -29.22
CA SER A 132 4.92 13.70 -28.37
C SER A 132 4.53 13.79 -26.92
N SER A 133 5.33 13.19 -26.05
CA SER A 133 5.21 13.34 -24.60
C SER A 133 6.19 14.37 -24.09
N GLU A 134 5.70 15.32 -23.30
CA GLU A 134 6.52 16.32 -22.65
C GLU A 134 6.77 15.99 -21.19
N TYR A 135 8.04 15.87 -20.80
CA TYR A 135 8.47 15.65 -19.42
C TYR A 135 8.65 17.00 -18.71
N ARG A 136 7.54 17.67 -18.40
CA ARG A 136 7.52 19.05 -17.90
C ARG A 136 8.06 19.18 -16.48
N GLU A 137 8.03 18.12 -15.70
CA GLU A 137 8.57 18.08 -14.34
C GLU A 137 10.10 18.18 -14.30
N SER A 138 10.79 17.91 -15.40
CA SER A 138 12.26 17.97 -15.51
C SER A 138 12.94 17.19 -14.37
N LEU A 139 13.71 17.86 -13.50
CA LEU A 139 14.38 17.25 -12.35
C LEU A 139 13.43 17.05 -11.13
N TYR A 140 12.25 17.67 -11.16
CA TYR A 140 11.31 17.66 -10.05
C TYR A 140 10.34 16.49 -10.16
N VAL A 141 10.87 15.27 -10.20
CA VAL A 141 10.11 14.03 -10.19
C VAL A 141 10.05 13.42 -8.80
N GLY A 142 8.94 12.76 -8.46
CA GLY A 142 8.74 12.07 -7.19
C GLY A 142 8.98 13.00 -5.99
N TYR A 143 9.75 12.55 -5.00
CA TYR A 143 9.99 13.29 -3.74
C TYR A 143 10.59 14.69 -3.95
N ARG A 144 11.36 14.89 -5.02
CA ARG A 144 11.94 16.22 -5.32
C ARG A 144 10.87 17.27 -5.54
N TYR A 145 9.80 16.90 -6.27
CA TYR A 145 8.66 17.78 -6.46
C TYR A 145 7.99 18.12 -5.13
N TYR A 146 7.53 17.10 -4.41
CA TYR A 146 6.75 17.29 -3.18
C TYR A 146 7.52 18.09 -2.12
N THR A 147 8.81 17.80 -1.95
CA THR A 147 9.66 18.52 -1.02
C THR A 147 9.87 19.98 -1.43
N THR A 148 10.10 20.22 -2.73
CA THR A 148 10.40 21.58 -3.22
C THR A 148 9.19 22.49 -3.15
N VAL A 149 8.00 21.99 -3.50
CA VAL A 149 6.76 22.79 -3.46
C VAL A 149 6.07 22.77 -2.09
N GLY A 150 6.57 22.00 -1.14
CA GLY A 150 5.97 21.86 0.19
C GLY A 150 4.60 21.17 0.19
N LYS A 151 4.36 20.27 -0.78
CA LYS A 151 3.07 19.60 -0.93
C LYS A 151 2.98 18.40 0.02
N SER A 152 1.87 18.31 0.76
CA SER A 152 1.61 17.20 1.66
C SER A 152 1.47 15.88 0.89
N THR A 153 1.95 14.80 1.50
CA THR A 153 1.88 13.46 0.95
C THR A 153 1.26 12.50 1.96
N ARG A 154 0.72 11.38 1.50
CA ARG A 154 0.26 10.32 2.39
C ARG A 154 1.44 9.69 3.10
N PHE A 155 2.46 9.32 2.33
CA PHE A 155 3.74 8.84 2.83
C PHE A 155 4.86 9.42 1.96
N PRO A 156 5.94 9.95 2.55
CA PRO A 156 7.08 10.41 1.77
C PRO A 156 7.91 9.21 1.25
N PHE A 157 8.69 9.45 0.22
CA PHE A 157 9.74 8.52 -0.22
C PHE A 157 10.61 8.10 0.97
N GLY A 158 10.92 6.81 1.07
CA GLY A 158 11.73 6.26 2.15
C GLY A 158 10.99 6.04 3.47
N TYR A 159 9.69 6.32 3.52
CA TYR A 159 8.88 6.02 4.71
C TYR A 159 8.79 4.52 4.96
N GLY A 160 8.76 4.15 6.22
CA GLY A 160 8.51 2.78 6.65
C GLY A 160 8.76 2.64 8.14
N LEU A 161 7.84 1.98 8.82
CA LEU A 161 7.92 1.64 10.22
C LEU A 161 8.58 0.26 10.41
N SER A 162 9.01 0.01 11.62
CA SER A 162 9.56 -1.27 12.05
C SER A 162 9.03 -1.59 13.45
N TYR A 163 9.14 -2.83 13.89
CA TYR A 163 8.83 -3.20 15.28
C TYR A 163 9.92 -2.76 16.25
N THR A 164 11.09 -2.40 15.72
CA THR A 164 12.22 -1.88 16.47
C THR A 164 12.59 -0.47 16.01
N THR A 165 13.35 0.23 16.82
CA THR A 165 13.98 1.50 16.46
C THR A 165 15.40 1.28 15.99
N PHE A 166 15.89 2.18 15.12
CA PHE A 166 17.26 2.16 14.60
C PHE A 166 17.97 3.44 15.03
N GLU A 167 19.18 3.32 15.54
CA GLU A 167 20.07 4.43 15.82
C GLU A 167 21.23 4.38 14.84
N TYR A 168 21.41 5.46 14.09
CA TYR A 168 22.53 5.62 13.15
C TYR A 168 23.66 6.37 13.87
N LYS A 169 24.87 5.79 13.85
CA LYS A 169 26.07 6.40 14.44
C LYS A 169 27.13 6.53 13.35
N ASP A 170 27.87 7.63 13.39
CA ASP A 170 29.05 7.85 12.53
C ASP A 170 30.21 6.94 12.97
#